data_e13c7aa0b16de57157328cf9d336b2b2
#
_entry.id   e13c7aa0b16de57157328cf9d336b2b2
#
_cell.length_a   1.000
_cell.length_b   1.000
_cell.length_c   1.000
_cell.angle_alpha   90.00
_cell.angle_beta   90.00
_cell.angle_gamma   90.00
#
_symmetry.space_group_name_H-M   'P 1'
#
loop_
_entity.id
_entity.type
_entity.pdbx_description
1 polymer ?
#
loop_
_entity_poly.entity_id
_entity_poly.type
_entity_poly.pdbx_seq_one_letter_code
_entity_poly.pdbx_strand_id
1 'polypeptide(L)'
;MKIIKAKDYEDMSRKAANIISAQVILKPDCVLGLATGSTPIGAYKQLAAWYEKGDVDFAEVSTYNLDEYRGLSHDDPQSYHYFMRENFFDYINIDLNNTHVPDGSNPDAAAACSEYDKIVAAAGYPDLQLLGIGNNGHIGFNEPDDHFSKGTHCVDLTESTIQANSRLFDSIDDVPRQAYTMGTQTIMYARMILVVANGEAKAQAVHDMCYGPVTPECPASILQLHTNCVVVADEAALSLCE
;
A
#
# COMPACT_ATOMS: atom_id res chain seq x y z
N MET A 1 -5.81 17.37 3.47
CA MET A 1 -4.86 16.66 2.56
C MET A 1 -3.76 17.63 2.15
N LYS A 2 -2.49 17.19 2.12
CA LYS A 2 -1.32 17.99 1.69
C LYS A 2 -0.73 17.37 0.44
N ILE A 3 -0.60 18.13 -0.64
CA ILE A 3 -0.01 17.65 -1.89
C ILE A 3 1.44 18.12 -1.98
N ILE A 4 2.36 17.22 -2.27
CA ILE A 4 3.78 17.45 -2.51
C ILE A 4 4.08 17.06 -3.95
N LYS A 5 4.30 18.05 -4.79
CA LYS A 5 4.64 17.86 -6.21
C LYS A 5 6.07 17.32 -6.35
N ALA A 6 6.25 16.30 -7.16
CA ALA A 6 7.54 15.77 -7.59
C ALA A 6 7.73 15.95 -9.09
N LYS A 7 8.97 16.02 -9.55
CA LYS A 7 9.29 16.21 -10.97
C LYS A 7 8.97 14.96 -11.80
N ASP A 8 9.32 13.81 -11.21
CA ASP A 8 9.30 12.51 -11.84
C ASP A 8 9.19 11.40 -10.79
N TYR A 9 9.22 10.14 -11.23
CA TYR A 9 9.16 8.96 -10.39
C TYR A 9 10.30 8.91 -9.34
N GLU A 10 11.53 9.30 -9.71
CA GLU A 10 12.68 9.25 -8.80
C GLU A 10 12.54 10.29 -7.68
N ASP A 11 12.13 11.51 -8.03
CA ASP A 11 11.88 12.59 -7.06
C ASP A 11 10.68 12.27 -6.16
N MET A 12 9.61 11.65 -6.70
CA MET A 12 8.47 11.16 -5.93
C MET A 12 8.93 10.09 -4.92
N SER A 13 9.67 9.09 -5.40
CA SER A 13 10.19 8.00 -4.57
C SER A 13 11.08 8.51 -3.43
N ARG A 14 12.01 9.41 -3.73
CA ARG A 14 12.88 10.03 -2.73
C ARG A 14 12.10 10.86 -1.70
N LYS A 15 11.08 11.63 -2.15
CA LYS A 15 10.22 12.41 -1.23
C LYS A 15 9.37 11.54 -0.34
N ALA A 16 8.83 10.45 -0.88
CA ALA A 16 8.10 9.46 -0.09
C ALA A 16 9.02 8.78 0.95
N ALA A 17 10.22 8.35 0.53
CA ALA A 17 11.22 7.78 1.42
C ALA A 17 11.62 8.75 2.55
N ASN A 18 11.76 10.06 2.28
CA ASN A 18 12.02 11.07 3.31
C ASN A 18 10.94 11.08 4.42
N ILE A 19 9.67 10.94 4.04
CA ILE A 19 8.57 10.95 5.01
C ILE A 19 8.59 9.66 5.83
N ILE A 20 8.81 8.50 5.19
CA ILE A 20 8.88 7.21 5.89
C ILE A 20 10.10 7.16 6.81
N SER A 21 11.29 7.58 6.35
CA SER A 21 12.50 7.59 7.18
C SER A 21 12.36 8.52 8.39
N ALA A 22 11.73 9.69 8.21
CA ALA A 22 11.44 10.60 9.32
C ALA A 22 10.53 9.96 10.38
N GLN A 23 9.50 9.17 9.96
CA GLN A 23 8.65 8.43 10.87
C GLN A 23 9.46 7.41 11.68
N VAL A 24 10.34 6.64 11.01
CA VAL A 24 11.19 5.63 11.68
C VAL A 24 12.19 6.28 12.64
N ILE A 25 12.86 7.35 12.22
CA ILE A 25 13.85 8.07 13.06
C ILE A 25 13.19 8.66 14.32
N LEU A 26 11.99 9.25 14.18
CA LEU A 26 11.29 9.88 15.29
C LEU A 26 10.61 8.88 16.23
N LYS A 27 10.27 7.69 15.72
CA LYS A 27 9.67 6.59 16.48
C LYS A 27 10.24 5.26 15.96
N PRO A 28 11.38 4.79 16.51
CA PRO A 28 12.04 3.56 16.04
C PRO A 28 11.17 2.31 16.10
N ASP A 29 10.27 2.20 17.07
CA ASP A 29 9.29 1.14 17.26
C ASP A 29 7.97 1.40 16.48
N CYS A 30 8.01 2.17 15.41
CA CYS A 30 6.80 2.52 14.68
C CYS A 30 6.20 1.33 13.93
N VAL A 31 4.88 1.41 13.74
CA VAL A 31 4.12 0.50 12.90
C VAL A 31 3.95 1.13 11.52
N LEU A 32 4.46 0.49 10.49
CA LEU A 32 4.32 0.93 9.10
C LEU A 32 3.31 0.06 8.35
N GLY A 33 2.31 0.69 7.77
CA GLY A 33 1.48 0.08 6.75
C GLY A 33 2.17 0.20 5.39
N LEU A 34 2.36 -0.90 4.68
CA LEU A 34 3.09 -0.93 3.41
C LEU A 34 2.21 -1.40 2.25
N ALA A 35 2.63 -1.06 1.04
CA ALA A 35 1.95 -1.41 -0.19
C ALA A 35 2.91 -2.13 -1.16
N THR A 36 2.36 -3.00 -1.99
CA THR A 36 3.08 -3.64 -3.09
C THR A 36 2.87 -2.89 -4.42
N GLY A 37 3.36 -3.46 -5.50
CA GLY A 37 3.28 -2.88 -6.84
C GLY A 37 4.49 -2.04 -7.22
N SER A 38 4.50 -1.53 -8.45
CA SER A 38 5.68 -0.85 -9.02
C SER A 38 5.94 0.54 -8.44
N THR A 39 4.90 1.26 -8.01
CA THR A 39 5.02 2.64 -7.56
C THR A 39 5.89 2.81 -6.30
N PRO A 40 5.76 2.01 -5.23
CA PRO A 40 6.55 2.18 -4.00
C PRO A 40 8.00 1.65 -4.11
N ILE A 41 8.35 0.85 -5.12
CA ILE A 41 9.68 0.22 -5.22
C ILE A 41 10.82 1.24 -5.13
N GLY A 42 10.70 2.38 -5.79
CA GLY A 42 11.73 3.42 -5.73
C GLY A 42 11.94 3.98 -4.32
N ALA A 43 10.86 4.12 -3.54
CA ALA A 43 10.96 4.53 -2.14
C ALA A 43 11.62 3.45 -1.27
N TYR A 44 11.31 2.18 -1.47
CA TYR A 44 11.96 1.06 -0.77
C TYR A 44 13.45 0.99 -1.07
N LYS A 45 13.85 1.12 -2.34
CA LYS A 45 15.26 1.17 -2.73
C LYS A 45 16.00 2.35 -2.07
N GLN A 46 15.36 3.51 -1.98
CA GLN A 46 15.95 4.68 -1.35
C GLN A 46 16.11 4.48 0.16
N LEU A 47 15.12 3.87 0.84
CA LEU A 47 15.20 3.54 2.26
C LEU A 47 16.30 2.52 2.56
N ALA A 48 16.42 1.47 1.73
CA ALA A 48 17.50 0.49 1.82
C ALA A 48 18.89 1.13 1.65
N ALA A 49 19.03 2.06 0.70
CA ALA A 49 20.28 2.79 0.50
C ALA A 49 20.64 3.70 1.69
N TRP A 50 19.67 4.26 2.40
CA TRP A 50 19.91 5.04 3.62
C TRP A 50 20.20 4.14 4.82
N TYR A 51 19.56 2.98 4.92
CA TYR A 51 19.94 1.97 5.90
C TYR A 51 21.41 1.53 5.73
N GLU A 52 21.84 1.23 4.51
CA GLU A 52 23.24 0.84 4.23
C GLU A 52 24.25 1.93 4.66
N LYS A 53 23.84 3.21 4.59
CA LYS A 53 24.66 4.36 5.06
C LYS A 53 24.60 4.58 6.58
N GLY A 54 23.70 3.89 7.27
CA GLY A 54 23.47 4.09 8.70
C GLY A 54 22.58 5.30 9.06
N ASP A 55 21.84 5.85 8.08
CA ASP A 55 20.96 7.02 8.29
C ASP A 55 19.62 6.62 8.91
N VAL A 56 19.18 5.37 8.76
CA VAL A 56 17.91 4.85 9.28
C VAL A 56 18.08 3.41 9.75
N ASP A 57 17.41 3.05 10.86
CA ASP A 57 17.44 1.72 11.48
C ASP A 57 16.02 1.16 11.55
N PHE A 58 15.83 -0.09 11.10
CA PHE A 58 14.52 -0.76 11.04
C PHE A 58 14.38 -1.89 12.07
N ALA A 59 15.35 -2.10 12.96
CA ALA A 59 15.38 -3.26 13.86
C ALA A 59 14.14 -3.40 14.75
N GLU A 60 13.53 -2.28 15.17
CA GLU A 60 12.35 -2.25 16.05
C GLU A 60 11.04 -2.01 15.29
N VAL A 61 11.08 -1.79 13.97
CA VAL A 61 9.91 -1.51 13.13
C VAL A 61 9.05 -2.77 12.98
N SER A 62 7.73 -2.60 13.02
CA SER A 62 6.77 -3.61 12.59
C SER A 62 6.03 -3.16 11.33
N THR A 63 5.73 -4.09 10.42
CA THR A 63 5.06 -3.75 9.17
C THR A 63 3.80 -4.57 8.94
N TYR A 64 2.79 -3.93 8.33
CA TYR A 64 1.52 -4.54 7.94
C TYR A 64 1.19 -4.15 6.51
N ASN A 65 1.16 -5.12 5.60
CA ASN A 65 0.81 -4.88 4.21
C ASN A 65 -0.70 -4.80 4.03
N LEU A 66 -1.14 -4.09 2.98
CA LEU A 66 -2.56 -3.88 2.68
C LEU A 66 -3.28 -5.17 2.29
N ASP A 67 -2.59 -6.07 1.60
CA ASP A 67 -3.24 -7.16 0.88
C ASP A 67 -2.29 -8.33 0.61
N GLU A 68 -2.89 -9.47 0.21
CA GLU A 68 -2.20 -10.66 -0.28
C GLU A 68 -3.14 -11.45 -1.19
N TYR A 69 -2.61 -12.11 -2.20
CA TYR A 69 -3.37 -13.03 -3.03
C TYR A 69 -3.87 -14.24 -2.23
N ARG A 70 -5.15 -14.56 -2.39
CA ARG A 70 -5.71 -15.80 -1.87
C ARG A 70 -5.25 -16.99 -2.69
N GLY A 71 -4.78 -18.04 -2.01
CA GLY A 71 -4.31 -19.28 -2.62
C GLY A 71 -2.80 -19.38 -2.76
N LEU A 72 -2.06 -18.30 -2.51
CA LEU A 72 -0.60 -18.33 -2.53
C LEU A 72 -0.02 -18.53 -1.12
N SER A 73 1.05 -19.31 -1.02
CA SER A 73 1.86 -19.40 0.21
C SER A 73 2.83 -18.21 0.30
N HIS A 74 3.35 -17.94 1.49
CA HIS A 74 4.35 -16.89 1.70
C HIS A 74 5.63 -17.07 0.85
N ASP A 75 6.00 -18.31 0.54
CA ASP A 75 7.21 -18.64 -0.23
C ASP A 75 6.95 -18.64 -1.75
N ASP A 76 5.71 -18.44 -2.19
CA ASP A 76 5.38 -18.34 -3.60
C ASP A 76 6.02 -17.06 -4.17
N PRO A 77 6.80 -17.15 -5.28
CA PRO A 77 7.45 -15.99 -5.89
C PRO A 77 6.47 -14.88 -6.33
N GLN A 78 5.20 -15.20 -6.46
CA GLN A 78 4.15 -14.26 -6.84
C GLN A 78 3.37 -13.69 -5.64
N SER A 79 3.64 -14.18 -4.42
CA SER A 79 3.01 -13.63 -3.21
C SER A 79 3.53 -12.22 -2.90
N TYR A 80 2.70 -11.42 -2.24
CA TYR A 80 3.13 -10.09 -1.77
C TYR A 80 4.09 -10.18 -0.60
N HIS A 81 4.04 -11.25 0.18
CA HIS A 81 5.07 -11.56 1.17
C HIS A 81 6.44 -11.69 0.51
N TYR A 82 6.55 -12.50 -0.56
CA TYR A 82 7.80 -12.65 -1.32
C TYR A 82 8.22 -11.34 -1.98
N PHE A 83 7.28 -10.60 -2.59
CA PHE A 83 7.54 -9.29 -3.18
C PHE A 83 8.19 -8.32 -2.18
N MET A 84 7.71 -8.27 -0.95
CA MET A 84 8.26 -7.37 0.06
C MET A 84 9.67 -7.77 0.49
N ARG A 85 9.96 -9.05 0.57
CA ARG A 85 11.30 -9.54 0.82
C ARG A 85 12.26 -9.14 -0.30
N GLU A 86 11.89 -9.43 -1.54
CA GLU A 86 12.73 -9.17 -2.72
C GLU A 86 12.97 -7.67 -2.96
N ASN A 87 12.01 -6.79 -2.62
CA ASN A 87 12.11 -5.37 -2.91
C ASN A 87 12.50 -4.48 -1.72
N PHE A 88 12.44 -5.01 -0.47
CA PHE A 88 12.72 -4.19 0.70
C PHE A 88 13.32 -4.95 1.88
N PHE A 89 12.65 -5.98 2.43
CA PHE A 89 13.01 -6.53 3.73
C PHE A 89 14.38 -7.20 3.74
N ASP A 90 14.80 -7.87 2.68
CA ASP A 90 16.11 -8.53 2.58
C ASP A 90 17.28 -7.54 2.46
N TYR A 91 17.00 -6.23 2.32
CA TYR A 91 18.01 -5.17 2.19
C TYR A 91 18.13 -4.28 3.45
N ILE A 92 17.39 -4.59 4.52
CA ILE A 92 17.39 -3.82 5.78
C ILE A 92 17.47 -4.77 6.98
N ASN A 93 17.64 -4.24 8.20
CA ASN A 93 17.76 -5.05 9.41
C ASN A 93 16.42 -5.30 10.14
N ILE A 94 15.30 -5.27 9.43
CA ILE A 94 14.01 -5.58 10.04
C ILE A 94 13.96 -7.05 10.50
N ASP A 95 13.41 -7.31 11.69
CA ASP A 95 13.08 -8.67 12.08
C ASP A 95 11.88 -9.17 11.25
N LEU A 96 12.08 -10.22 10.46
CA LEU A 96 11.03 -10.78 9.60
C LEU A 96 9.81 -11.29 10.40
N ASN A 97 9.95 -11.60 11.69
CA ASN A 97 8.83 -11.91 12.57
C ASN A 97 7.92 -10.71 12.85
N ASN A 98 8.39 -9.50 12.60
CA ASN A 98 7.65 -8.25 12.72
C ASN A 98 7.04 -7.79 11.38
N THR A 99 7.09 -8.63 10.34
CA THR A 99 6.50 -8.31 9.03
C THR A 99 5.25 -9.14 8.79
N HIS A 100 4.14 -8.47 8.47
CA HIS A 100 2.84 -9.11 8.37
C HIS A 100 2.15 -8.80 7.05
N VAL A 101 1.60 -9.84 6.43
CA VAL A 101 0.66 -9.76 5.31
C VAL A 101 -0.57 -10.60 5.66
N PRO A 102 -1.75 -10.40 5.05
CA PRO A 102 -2.86 -11.34 5.21
C PRO A 102 -2.45 -12.77 4.84
N ASP A 103 -2.94 -13.77 5.55
CA ASP A 103 -2.60 -15.18 5.25
C ASP A 103 -3.33 -15.67 3.99
N GLY A 104 -2.69 -15.49 2.84
CA GLY A 104 -3.19 -15.94 1.53
C GLY A 104 -3.40 -17.45 1.44
N SER A 105 -2.68 -18.24 2.24
CA SER A 105 -2.77 -19.70 2.24
C SER A 105 -3.99 -20.25 3.01
N ASN A 106 -4.61 -19.43 3.86
CA ASN A 106 -5.79 -19.82 4.61
C ASN A 106 -7.03 -19.84 3.72
N PRO A 107 -7.67 -21.00 3.47
CA PRO A 107 -8.84 -21.09 2.62
C PRO A 107 -10.12 -20.52 3.23
N ASP A 108 -10.17 -20.38 4.57
CA ASP A 108 -11.29 -19.74 5.29
C ASP A 108 -11.10 -18.22 5.27
N ALA A 109 -11.72 -17.57 4.30
CA ALA A 109 -11.61 -16.12 4.10
C ALA A 109 -12.07 -15.31 5.32
N ALA A 110 -13.14 -15.75 6.01
CA ALA A 110 -13.65 -15.05 7.18
C ALA A 110 -12.65 -15.11 8.34
N ALA A 111 -12.04 -16.28 8.56
CA ALA A 111 -11.03 -16.47 9.58
C ALA A 111 -9.75 -15.68 9.26
N ALA A 112 -9.23 -15.76 8.03
CA ALA A 112 -8.03 -15.03 7.60
C ALA A 112 -8.20 -13.51 7.77
N CYS A 113 -9.30 -12.95 7.27
CA CYS A 113 -9.57 -11.52 7.35
C CYS A 113 -9.77 -11.05 8.81
N SER A 114 -10.54 -11.80 9.61
CA SER A 114 -10.77 -11.48 11.02
C SER A 114 -9.48 -11.53 11.85
N GLU A 115 -8.60 -12.49 11.57
CA GLU A 115 -7.32 -12.60 12.27
C GLU A 115 -6.39 -11.45 11.90
N TYR A 116 -6.34 -11.08 10.62
CA TYR A 116 -5.54 -9.95 10.18
C TYR A 116 -5.99 -8.63 10.83
N ASP A 117 -7.30 -8.36 10.87
CA ASP A 117 -7.83 -7.19 11.57
C ASP A 117 -7.45 -7.17 13.06
N LYS A 118 -7.45 -8.34 13.73
CA LYS A 118 -7.06 -8.43 15.16
C LYS A 118 -5.58 -8.08 15.37
N ILE A 119 -4.68 -8.60 14.54
CA ILE A 119 -3.25 -8.32 14.70
C ILE A 119 -2.92 -6.85 14.38
N VAL A 120 -3.56 -6.25 13.37
CA VAL A 120 -3.42 -4.82 13.05
C VAL A 120 -3.94 -3.96 14.20
N ALA A 121 -5.12 -4.30 14.76
CA ALA A 121 -5.69 -3.57 15.89
C ALA A 121 -4.86 -3.73 17.17
N ALA A 122 -4.32 -4.93 17.43
CA ALA A 122 -3.44 -5.18 18.59
C ALA A 122 -2.13 -4.40 18.50
N ALA A 123 -1.62 -4.14 17.30
CA ALA A 123 -0.47 -3.26 17.06
C ALA A 123 -0.79 -1.75 17.22
N GLY A 124 -2.06 -1.36 17.40
CA GLY A 124 -2.51 0.02 17.55
C GLY A 124 -2.66 0.79 16.25
N TYR A 125 -2.79 0.08 15.13
CA TYR A 125 -2.84 0.58 13.76
C TYR A 125 -1.55 1.28 13.29
N PRO A 126 -1.34 1.47 11.99
CA PRO A 126 -0.12 2.08 11.48
C PRO A 126 0.09 3.52 11.94
N ASP A 127 1.32 3.84 12.35
CA ASP A 127 1.76 5.22 12.54
C ASP A 127 1.82 5.95 11.19
N LEU A 128 2.20 5.23 10.13
CA LEU A 128 2.16 5.69 8.76
C LEU A 128 1.69 4.55 7.83
N GLN A 129 0.64 4.80 7.05
CA GLN A 129 0.16 3.89 6.00
C GLN A 129 0.56 4.42 4.63
N LEU A 130 1.42 3.68 3.94
CA LEU A 130 1.75 3.93 2.54
C LEU A 130 0.66 3.34 1.64
N LEU A 131 0.20 4.12 0.66
CA LEU A 131 -0.78 3.73 -0.35
C LEU A 131 -0.28 4.08 -1.75
N GLY A 132 -0.50 3.18 -2.71
CA GLY A 132 -0.64 3.54 -4.11
C GLY A 132 -2.09 3.94 -4.41
N ILE A 133 -2.35 4.30 -5.66
CA ILE A 133 -3.71 4.56 -6.17
C ILE A 133 -3.90 3.88 -7.52
N GLY A 134 -5.02 3.18 -7.68
CA GLY A 134 -5.42 2.61 -8.96
C GLY A 134 -5.89 3.67 -9.97
N ASN A 135 -5.93 3.33 -11.26
CA ASN A 135 -6.40 4.26 -12.30
C ASN A 135 -7.88 4.64 -12.15
N ASN A 136 -8.65 3.79 -11.48
CA ASN A 136 -10.07 3.99 -11.14
C ASN A 136 -10.29 4.50 -9.71
N GLY A 137 -9.23 4.89 -9.01
CA GLY A 137 -9.30 5.41 -7.64
C GLY A 137 -9.32 4.36 -6.54
N HIS A 138 -9.08 3.08 -6.83
CA HIS A 138 -8.96 2.07 -5.78
C HIS A 138 -7.71 2.28 -4.91
N ILE A 139 -7.79 1.85 -3.64
CA ILE A 139 -6.69 1.78 -2.67
C ILE A 139 -6.66 0.38 -2.05
N GLY A 140 -5.46 -0.27 -2.02
CA GLY A 140 -5.38 -1.72 -1.87
C GLY A 140 -6.18 -2.39 -3.00
N PHE A 141 -6.97 -3.40 -2.69
CA PHE A 141 -7.97 -3.95 -3.62
C PHE A 141 -9.41 -3.49 -3.29
N ASN A 142 -9.58 -2.33 -2.62
CA ASN A 142 -10.88 -1.71 -2.50
C ASN A 142 -11.24 -1.02 -3.81
N GLU A 143 -11.92 -1.76 -4.69
CA GLU A 143 -12.39 -1.29 -6.00
C GLU A 143 -13.63 -0.38 -5.87
N PRO A 144 -13.96 0.42 -6.91
CA PRO A 144 -15.24 1.15 -6.96
C PRO A 144 -16.45 0.26 -6.67
N ASP A 145 -17.30 0.71 -5.74
CA ASP A 145 -18.46 -0.03 -5.23
C ASP A 145 -19.57 0.95 -4.85
N ASP A 146 -20.69 0.45 -4.31
CA ASP A 146 -21.80 1.24 -3.75
C ASP A 146 -21.60 1.58 -2.26
N HIS A 147 -20.59 1.02 -1.62
CA HIS A 147 -20.24 1.25 -0.20
C HIS A 147 -18.74 1.21 0.07
N PHE A 148 -18.31 1.79 1.18
CA PHE A 148 -16.95 1.66 1.69
C PHE A 148 -16.84 0.41 2.58
N SER A 149 -15.92 -0.50 2.25
CA SER A 149 -15.61 -1.67 3.06
C SER A 149 -14.98 -1.27 4.39
N LYS A 150 -15.36 -1.96 5.48
CA LYS A 150 -14.84 -1.64 6.82
C LYS A 150 -13.51 -2.34 7.10
N GLY A 151 -13.58 -3.60 7.48
CA GLY A 151 -12.43 -4.42 7.85
C GLY A 151 -11.82 -5.13 6.66
N THR A 152 -10.79 -5.92 6.94
CA THR A 152 -10.18 -6.80 5.95
C THR A 152 -11.20 -7.77 5.39
N HIS A 153 -11.21 -7.96 4.09
CA HIS A 153 -12.20 -8.76 3.39
C HIS A 153 -11.60 -9.44 2.16
N CYS A 154 -12.29 -10.48 1.70
CA CYS A 154 -11.94 -11.18 0.46
C CYS A 154 -12.63 -10.47 -0.71
N VAL A 155 -11.87 -10.19 -1.75
CA VAL A 155 -12.38 -9.58 -2.98
C VAL A 155 -12.14 -10.48 -4.19
N ASP A 156 -13.07 -10.46 -5.13
CA ASP A 156 -12.84 -10.97 -6.47
C ASP A 156 -12.09 -9.92 -7.29
N LEU A 157 -10.96 -10.30 -7.89
CA LEU A 157 -10.17 -9.38 -8.70
C LEU A 157 -10.89 -9.09 -10.03
N THR A 158 -10.87 -7.81 -10.42
CA THR A 158 -11.43 -7.40 -11.71
C THR A 158 -10.60 -7.94 -12.87
N GLU A 159 -11.22 -8.16 -14.04
CA GLU A 159 -10.50 -8.58 -15.26
C GLU A 159 -9.35 -7.62 -15.61
N SER A 160 -9.53 -6.31 -15.39
CA SER A 160 -8.47 -5.32 -15.59
C SER A 160 -7.29 -5.52 -14.65
N THR A 161 -7.53 -5.88 -13.39
CA THR A 161 -6.50 -6.18 -12.39
C THR A 161 -5.78 -7.49 -12.75
N ILE A 162 -6.53 -8.54 -13.11
CA ILE A 162 -5.98 -9.82 -13.56
C ILE A 162 -5.08 -9.62 -14.79
N GLN A 163 -5.57 -8.87 -15.80
CA GLN A 163 -4.80 -8.57 -17.00
C GLN A 163 -3.53 -7.75 -16.69
N ALA A 164 -3.63 -6.75 -15.81
CA ALA A 164 -2.48 -5.94 -15.42
C ALA A 164 -1.41 -6.76 -14.69
N ASN A 165 -1.82 -7.76 -13.89
CA ASN A 165 -0.93 -8.61 -13.13
C ASN A 165 -0.44 -9.85 -13.90
N SER A 166 -1.08 -10.22 -15.03
CA SER A 166 -0.71 -11.40 -15.83
C SER A 166 0.75 -11.41 -16.28
N ARG A 167 1.37 -10.25 -16.42
CA ARG A 167 2.79 -10.09 -16.76
C ARG A 167 3.76 -10.67 -15.70
N LEU A 168 3.26 -10.94 -14.49
CA LEU A 168 4.02 -11.48 -13.36
C LEU A 168 3.91 -13.01 -13.27
N PHE A 169 3.04 -13.63 -14.05
CA PHE A 169 2.73 -15.07 -14.03
C PHE A 169 3.06 -15.71 -15.38
N ASP A 170 3.28 -17.02 -15.39
CA ASP A 170 3.56 -17.79 -16.62
C ASP A 170 2.35 -17.81 -17.58
N SER A 171 1.15 -17.77 -17.03
CA SER A 171 -0.12 -17.72 -17.76
C SER A 171 -1.11 -16.83 -17.03
N ILE A 172 -2.05 -16.23 -17.78
CA ILE A 172 -3.17 -15.48 -17.18
C ILE A 172 -4.07 -16.38 -16.32
N ASP A 173 -4.10 -17.68 -16.59
CA ASP A 173 -4.88 -18.65 -15.83
C ASP A 173 -4.25 -18.93 -14.44
N ASP A 174 -2.96 -18.65 -14.27
CA ASP A 174 -2.24 -18.80 -13.02
C ASP A 174 -2.41 -17.58 -12.08
N VAL A 175 -2.94 -16.45 -12.61
CA VAL A 175 -3.21 -15.27 -11.80
C VAL A 175 -4.33 -15.58 -10.82
N PRO A 176 -4.11 -15.41 -9.50
CA PRO A 176 -5.16 -15.59 -8.51
C PRO A 176 -6.39 -14.74 -8.83
N ARG A 177 -7.56 -15.29 -8.60
CA ARG A 177 -8.84 -14.62 -8.88
C ARG A 177 -9.37 -13.84 -7.68
N GLN A 178 -8.79 -14.06 -6.51
CA GLN A 178 -9.19 -13.44 -5.24
C GLN A 178 -7.98 -12.95 -4.46
N ALA A 179 -8.22 -11.93 -3.62
CA ALA A 179 -7.25 -11.41 -2.68
C ALA A 179 -7.92 -11.10 -1.33
N TYR A 180 -7.12 -11.08 -0.28
CA TYR A 180 -7.50 -10.48 1.01
C TYR A 180 -6.96 -9.06 1.05
N THR A 181 -7.80 -8.09 1.32
CA THR A 181 -7.40 -6.68 1.36
C THR A 181 -7.92 -5.97 2.61
N MET A 182 -7.08 -5.13 3.19
CA MET A 182 -7.45 -4.25 4.29
C MET A 182 -8.55 -3.29 3.85
N GLY A 183 -9.63 -3.22 4.62
CA GLY A 183 -10.75 -2.33 4.32
C GLY A 183 -10.43 -0.86 4.59
N THR A 184 -11.24 0.02 4.01
CA THR A 184 -11.02 1.48 4.09
C THR A 184 -11.08 2.01 5.52
N GLN A 185 -11.92 1.44 6.41
CA GLN A 185 -11.95 1.87 7.82
C GLN A 185 -10.62 1.58 8.52
N THR A 186 -10.02 0.40 8.30
CA THR A 186 -8.74 0.04 8.90
C THR A 186 -7.63 0.95 8.39
N ILE A 187 -7.62 1.27 7.08
CA ILE A 187 -6.71 2.26 6.48
C ILE A 187 -6.87 3.63 7.14
N MET A 188 -8.11 4.07 7.36
CA MET A 188 -8.43 5.38 7.96
C MET A 188 -8.05 5.50 9.44
N TYR A 189 -7.76 4.39 10.13
CA TYR A 189 -7.25 4.41 11.51
C TYR A 189 -5.74 4.68 11.59
N ALA A 190 -5.01 4.68 10.50
CA ALA A 190 -3.60 5.09 10.50
C ALA A 190 -3.46 6.54 11.01
N ARG A 191 -2.35 6.85 11.69
CA ARG A 191 -2.11 8.21 12.20
C ARG A 191 -1.70 9.17 11.09
N MET A 192 -1.03 8.66 10.06
CA MET A 192 -0.70 9.37 8.83
C MET A 192 -0.98 8.45 7.65
N ILE A 193 -1.50 9.01 6.57
CA ILE A 193 -1.61 8.34 5.28
C ILE A 193 -0.65 9.03 4.31
N LEU A 194 0.17 8.25 3.62
CA LEU A 194 1.07 8.69 2.57
C LEU A 194 0.66 8.03 1.26
N VAL A 195 0.05 8.80 0.36
CA VAL A 195 -0.28 8.31 -0.99
C VAL A 195 0.85 8.65 -1.94
N VAL A 196 1.27 7.68 -2.75
CA VAL A 196 2.24 7.87 -3.83
C VAL A 196 1.58 7.59 -5.18
N ALA A 197 1.78 8.48 -6.15
CA ALA A 197 1.24 8.34 -7.49
C ALA A 197 2.22 8.87 -8.54
N ASN A 198 2.33 8.15 -9.66
CA ASN A 198 3.18 8.56 -10.77
C ASN A 198 2.54 8.23 -12.13
N GLY A 199 2.79 9.10 -13.10
CA GLY A 199 2.37 8.93 -14.48
C GLY A 199 0.97 9.45 -14.77
N GLU A 200 0.76 9.86 -16.02
CA GLU A 200 -0.48 10.48 -16.51
C GLU A 200 -1.72 9.58 -16.35
N ALA A 201 -1.55 8.26 -16.42
CA ALA A 201 -2.65 7.31 -16.20
C ALA A 201 -3.30 7.40 -14.81
N LYS A 202 -2.64 8.07 -13.84
CA LYS A 202 -3.15 8.30 -12.48
C LYS A 202 -3.83 9.68 -12.33
N ALA A 203 -3.72 10.57 -13.31
CA ALA A 203 -4.13 11.97 -13.18
C ALA A 203 -5.60 12.12 -12.78
N GLN A 204 -6.52 11.40 -13.42
CA GLN A 204 -7.95 11.48 -13.10
C GLN A 204 -8.22 10.93 -11.69
N ALA A 205 -7.66 9.80 -11.32
CA ALA A 205 -7.85 9.21 -10.00
C ALA A 205 -7.29 10.11 -8.88
N VAL A 206 -6.13 10.74 -9.09
CA VAL A 206 -5.54 11.70 -8.15
C VAL A 206 -6.41 12.97 -8.03
N HIS A 207 -6.93 13.48 -9.16
CA HIS A 207 -7.87 14.61 -9.15
C HIS A 207 -9.12 14.25 -8.33
N ASP A 208 -9.77 13.11 -8.63
CA ASP A 208 -11.01 12.71 -7.98
C ASP A 208 -10.80 12.39 -6.49
N MET A 209 -9.67 11.80 -6.13
CA MET A 209 -9.26 11.62 -4.74
C MET A 209 -9.14 12.96 -3.99
N CYS A 210 -8.57 13.99 -4.61
CA CYS A 210 -8.25 15.24 -3.93
C CYS A 210 -9.39 16.26 -3.95
N TYR A 211 -10.18 16.30 -5.02
CA TYR A 211 -11.12 17.38 -5.33
C TYR A 211 -12.53 16.89 -5.70
N GLY A 212 -12.69 15.59 -6.01
CA GLY A 212 -13.99 14.99 -6.33
C GLY A 212 -14.88 14.85 -5.09
N PRO A 213 -16.13 14.40 -5.28
CA PRO A 213 -16.99 14.05 -4.16
C PRO A 213 -16.43 12.85 -3.39
N VAL A 214 -16.66 12.80 -2.07
CA VAL A 214 -16.37 11.59 -1.29
C VAL A 214 -17.43 10.55 -1.61
N THR A 215 -17.02 9.51 -2.34
CA THR A 215 -17.93 8.46 -2.83
C THR A 215 -17.18 7.13 -2.91
N PRO A 216 -17.85 5.99 -2.64
CA PRO A 216 -17.24 4.67 -2.82
C PRO A 216 -16.99 4.32 -4.31
N GLU A 217 -17.57 5.04 -5.26
CA GLU A 217 -17.22 4.94 -6.69
C GLU A 217 -15.78 5.40 -6.99
N CYS A 218 -15.18 6.18 -6.07
CA CYS A 218 -13.75 6.48 -6.03
C CYS A 218 -13.25 6.23 -4.61
N PRO A 219 -12.84 4.98 -4.26
CA PRO A 219 -12.51 4.61 -2.88
C PRO A 219 -11.47 5.51 -2.23
N ALA A 220 -10.46 5.98 -2.98
CA ALA A 220 -9.45 6.91 -2.50
C ALA A 220 -10.04 8.26 -2.05
N SER A 221 -11.24 8.65 -2.50
CA SER A 221 -11.87 9.92 -2.11
C SER A 221 -12.15 10.02 -0.61
N ILE A 222 -12.30 8.88 0.11
CA ILE A 222 -12.50 8.87 1.57
C ILE A 222 -11.30 9.50 2.30
N LEU A 223 -10.12 9.48 1.70
CA LEU A 223 -8.90 10.06 2.27
C LEU A 223 -8.99 11.58 2.48
N GLN A 224 -9.94 12.26 1.81
CA GLN A 224 -10.26 13.67 2.08
C GLN A 224 -10.72 13.90 3.53
N LEU A 225 -11.31 12.90 4.16
CA LEU A 225 -11.80 12.96 5.54
C LEU A 225 -10.71 12.63 6.57
N HIS A 226 -9.53 12.17 6.12
CA HIS A 226 -8.43 11.85 7.03
C HIS A 226 -7.71 13.12 7.49
N THR A 227 -7.46 13.22 8.79
CA THR A 227 -6.86 14.43 9.40
C THR A 227 -5.42 14.70 9.00
N ASN A 228 -4.67 13.65 8.62
CA ASN A 228 -3.25 13.72 8.27
C ASN A 228 -2.95 12.87 7.04
N CYS A 229 -3.37 13.34 5.86
CA CYS A 229 -3.11 12.69 4.57
C CYS A 229 -2.15 13.54 3.73
N VAL A 230 -1.07 12.93 3.28
CA VAL A 230 -0.06 13.50 2.40
C VAL A 230 -0.06 12.74 1.07
N VAL A 231 -0.09 13.46 -0.02
CA VAL A 231 0.01 12.92 -1.38
C VAL A 231 1.35 13.37 -1.97
N VAL A 232 2.20 12.44 -2.36
CA VAL A 232 3.42 12.72 -3.11
C VAL A 232 3.22 12.18 -4.52
N ALA A 233 3.09 13.06 -5.49
CA ALA A 233 2.81 12.68 -6.87
C ALA A 233 3.68 13.46 -7.85
N ASP A 234 4.02 12.82 -8.98
CA ASP A 234 4.76 13.48 -10.04
C ASP A 234 3.89 14.47 -10.85
N GLU A 235 4.55 15.27 -11.67
CA GLU A 235 3.88 16.28 -12.48
C GLU A 235 2.81 15.68 -13.41
N ALA A 236 3.07 14.49 -13.95
CA ALA A 236 2.16 13.81 -14.84
C ALA A 236 0.89 13.32 -14.11
N ALA A 237 1.03 12.75 -12.91
CA ALA A 237 -0.10 12.35 -12.07
C ALA A 237 -0.89 13.55 -11.51
N LEU A 238 -0.29 14.75 -11.44
CA LEU A 238 -0.94 15.97 -10.98
C LEU A 238 -1.47 16.85 -12.12
N SER A 239 -1.39 16.43 -13.36
CA SER A 239 -1.73 17.25 -14.52
C SER A 239 -3.19 17.77 -14.56
N LEU A 240 -4.10 17.16 -13.82
CA LEU A 240 -5.49 17.60 -13.66
C LEU A 240 -5.78 18.31 -12.32
N CYS A 241 -4.76 18.53 -11.49
CA CYS A 241 -4.87 19.12 -10.15
C CYS A 241 -4.45 20.59 -10.07
N GLU A 242 -4.25 21.28 -11.21
CA GLU A 242 -3.82 22.68 -11.30
C GLU A 242 -4.99 23.66 -11.33
#